data_1f6bbef740588ea8f2a620b191d99a59
#
_entry.id   1f6bbef740588ea8f2a620b191d99a59
#
_cell.length_a   1.000
_cell.length_b   1.000
_cell.length_c   1.000
_cell.angle_alpha   90.00
_cell.angle_beta   90.00
_cell.angle_gamma   90.00
#
_symmetry.space_group_name_H-M   'P 1'
#
loop_
_entity.id
_entity.type
_entity.pdbx_description
1 polymer ?
#
loop_
_entity_poly.entity_id
_entity_poly.type
_entity_poly.pdbx_seq_one_letter_code
_entity_poly.pdbx_strand_id
1 'polypeptide(L)'
;MLPALGACSEKYLTYNHTPGEKPDEPEDPDDPMPETMPKGSFKLLADKPGQVIKGLGFEIQSDINSAPDVNDDNGPIGVPMDLVPEERKRLAEEMLKGFRYMRVGMGIWFRGLTPDRKNFTERKQGQAETLVQLMKDAGVEGISMEYWSPAPYWKSNGSFNDGTLKSFEDDFLEEFGDAMVNDVKYMKSQGFKVSSWGLQNESQYESVGYAHCHYTEDQLVKVFGKVAPKIKALDSDIEIIYDTNSGQAGSYGPKLWQENPQLLPYVDAWVFHRIGDDSDAVMDNRDNYRANSQGKPIYQNEFEYFNNQMSEHTYEWFMVNTAQSIMNWMTFVESPKWFWLHALKGIDDHTDRDGFGLGVWRPTYANQSHDYPDLAHGHWTYNWHNYNALAGFLKYMAWDSRRYNVQEDEERHDNRIMAWKTPQGKLVFALTNRSDQWFEFDVTMDGAKNMKGFRYDKKGRDVEVGSNGGAATFSAKLKPWSIEFWVEQ
;
A
#
# COMPACT_ATOMS: atom_id res chain seq x y z
N MET A 1 -8.08 19.17 -23.78
CA MET A 1 -8.91 17.97 -23.57
C MET A 1 -7.94 16.87 -23.24
N LEU A 2 -7.66 16.66 -21.96
CA LEU A 2 -6.91 15.52 -21.47
C LEU A 2 -7.84 14.30 -21.53
N PRO A 3 -7.37 13.11 -21.92
CA PRO A 3 -8.19 11.92 -21.85
C PRO A 3 -8.50 11.64 -20.36
N ALA A 4 -9.78 11.45 -20.08
CA ALA A 4 -10.22 10.95 -18.79
C ALA A 4 -9.53 9.60 -18.55
N LEU A 5 -8.68 9.53 -17.54
CA LEU A 5 -8.20 8.27 -16.96
C LEU A 5 -9.45 7.55 -16.47
N GLY A 6 -9.77 6.46 -17.14
CA GLY A 6 -10.99 5.71 -16.86
C GLY A 6 -11.01 5.22 -15.43
N ALA A 7 -12.16 5.40 -14.81
CA ALA A 7 -12.53 4.71 -13.59
C ALA A 7 -12.08 3.25 -13.65
N CYS A 8 -11.71 2.68 -12.51
CA CYS A 8 -11.49 1.24 -12.30
C CYS A 8 -12.76 0.44 -12.66
N SER A 9 -13.24 0.56 -13.90
CA SER A 9 -14.23 -0.36 -14.41
C SER A 9 -13.50 -1.61 -14.88
N GLU A 10 -13.82 -2.75 -14.29
CA GLU A 10 -13.45 -4.06 -14.80
C GLU A 10 -13.95 -4.22 -16.25
N LYS A 11 -13.26 -3.58 -17.20
CA LYS A 11 -13.31 -4.02 -18.58
C LYS A 11 -12.30 -5.14 -18.70
N TYR A 12 -12.79 -6.37 -18.60
CA TYR A 12 -12.08 -7.59 -18.94
C TYR A 12 -11.55 -7.50 -20.36
N LEU A 13 -10.29 -7.16 -20.46
CA LEU A 13 -9.54 -7.38 -21.70
C LEU A 13 -8.97 -8.79 -21.59
N THR A 14 -9.53 -9.71 -22.37
CA THR A 14 -8.95 -11.02 -22.63
C THR A 14 -7.59 -10.83 -23.27
N TYR A 15 -6.55 -11.00 -22.47
CA TYR A 15 -5.19 -11.13 -22.98
C TYR A 15 -4.99 -12.58 -23.41
N ASN A 16 -4.85 -12.81 -24.73
CA ASN A 16 -4.34 -14.06 -25.25
C ASN A 16 -2.82 -14.10 -25.00
N HIS A 17 -2.43 -14.45 -23.78
CA HIS A 17 -1.11 -15.01 -23.57
C HIS A 17 -1.23 -16.51 -23.81
N THR A 18 -0.47 -17.02 -24.78
CA THR A 18 -0.35 -18.46 -25.01
C THR A 18 0.41 -19.03 -23.80
N PRO A 19 -0.24 -19.81 -22.93
CA PRO A 19 0.47 -20.42 -21.80
C PRO A 19 1.37 -21.52 -22.34
N GLY A 20 2.64 -21.54 -21.93
CA GLY A 20 3.39 -22.77 -22.02
C GLY A 20 4.62 -22.84 -22.89
N GLU A 21 5.26 -21.74 -23.16
CA GLU A 21 6.71 -21.74 -23.33
C GLU A 21 7.19 -20.54 -22.52
N LYS A 22 7.72 -20.80 -21.27
CA LYS A 22 8.80 -19.94 -20.83
C LYS A 22 9.77 -19.96 -21.98
N PRO A 23 10.07 -18.82 -22.65
CA PRO A 23 11.27 -18.81 -23.43
C PRO A 23 12.33 -19.32 -22.46
N ASP A 24 13.13 -20.31 -22.83
CA ASP A 24 14.44 -20.48 -22.23
C ASP A 24 15.08 -19.10 -22.37
N GLU A 25 14.86 -18.24 -21.36
CA GLU A 25 15.67 -17.04 -21.22
C GLU A 25 17.08 -17.60 -21.15
N PRO A 26 17.95 -17.27 -22.12
CA PRO A 26 19.34 -17.67 -22.02
C PRO A 26 19.75 -17.19 -20.63
N GLU A 27 20.36 -18.09 -19.84
CA GLU A 27 21.03 -17.72 -18.59
C GLU A 27 21.79 -16.45 -18.92
N ASP A 28 21.24 -15.29 -18.46
CA ASP A 28 21.87 -14.00 -18.65
C ASP A 28 23.24 -14.17 -17.98
N PRO A 29 24.34 -14.31 -18.74
CA PRO A 29 25.65 -14.40 -18.14
C PRO A 29 25.75 -13.15 -17.32
N ASP A 30 26.00 -13.23 -16.00
CA ASP A 30 26.11 -12.07 -15.11
C ASP A 30 26.75 -10.96 -15.89
N ASP A 31 25.96 -9.90 -16.19
CA ASP A 31 26.39 -8.83 -17.07
C ASP A 31 27.69 -8.30 -16.46
N PRO A 32 28.86 -8.58 -17.06
CA PRO A 32 30.12 -8.35 -16.39
C PRO A 32 30.21 -6.89 -16.00
N MET A 33 30.50 -6.63 -14.74
CA MET A 33 30.66 -5.26 -14.27
C MET A 33 31.63 -4.51 -15.18
N PRO A 34 31.24 -3.43 -15.84
CA PRO A 34 32.11 -2.70 -16.76
C PRO A 34 33.29 -2.06 -16.00
N GLU A 35 34.42 -1.85 -16.67
CA GLU A 35 35.58 -1.14 -16.09
C GLU A 35 35.24 0.29 -15.72
N THR A 36 34.34 0.94 -16.47
CA THR A 36 33.88 2.31 -16.23
C THR A 36 32.35 2.36 -16.25
N MET A 37 31.75 3.12 -15.34
CA MET A 37 30.31 3.32 -15.24
C MET A 37 29.98 4.73 -14.79
N PRO A 38 28.77 5.23 -15.07
CA PRO A 38 28.25 6.45 -14.47
C PRO A 38 28.31 6.38 -12.95
N LYS A 39 28.55 7.52 -12.29
CA LYS A 39 28.60 7.59 -10.84
C LYS A 39 28.01 8.88 -10.30
N GLY A 40 27.59 8.85 -9.04
CA GLY A 40 27.12 10.00 -8.28
C GLY A 40 27.74 10.07 -6.90
N SER A 41 27.83 11.28 -6.37
CA SER A 41 28.36 11.55 -5.03
C SER A 41 27.22 11.91 -4.07
N PHE A 42 27.14 11.20 -2.95
CA PHE A 42 26.06 11.30 -1.98
C PHE A 42 26.61 11.51 -0.58
N LYS A 43 26.09 12.50 0.15
CA LYS A 43 26.53 12.80 1.51
C LYS A 43 25.37 12.77 2.49
N LEU A 44 25.46 11.91 3.51
CA LEU A 44 24.52 11.92 4.62
C LEU A 44 24.57 13.25 5.39
N LEU A 45 23.42 13.88 5.56
CA LEU A 45 23.27 15.10 6.38
C LEU A 45 22.75 14.70 7.77
N ALA A 46 23.65 14.25 8.64
CA ALA A 46 23.31 13.71 9.96
C ALA A 46 22.68 14.75 10.91
N ASP A 47 22.88 16.04 10.64
CA ASP A 47 22.28 17.18 11.34
C ASP A 47 20.92 17.61 10.78
N LYS A 48 20.45 16.96 9.73
CA LYS A 48 19.15 17.24 9.08
C LYS A 48 18.24 16.02 9.11
N PRO A 49 17.66 15.67 10.28
CA PRO A 49 16.70 14.60 10.36
C PRO A 49 15.40 14.99 9.64
N GLY A 50 14.81 14.03 8.93
CA GLY A 50 13.47 14.12 8.38
C GLY A 50 12.42 13.58 9.36
N GLN A 51 11.31 13.08 8.81
CA GLN A 51 10.21 12.51 9.58
C GLN A 51 10.57 11.18 10.28
N VAL A 52 9.73 10.79 11.23
CA VAL A 52 9.69 9.42 11.74
C VAL A 52 8.89 8.57 10.75
N ILE A 53 9.50 7.51 10.24
CA ILE A 53 8.86 6.53 9.39
C ILE A 53 8.02 5.60 10.29
N LYS A 54 6.71 5.71 10.21
CA LYS A 54 5.79 4.90 11.02
C LYS A 54 5.78 3.44 10.57
N GLY A 55 5.91 3.19 9.28
CA GLY A 55 5.98 1.85 8.70
C GLY A 55 5.15 1.70 7.43
N LEU A 56 5.22 0.50 6.87
CA LEU A 56 4.47 0.10 5.69
C LEU A 56 3.14 -0.55 6.07
N GLY A 57 2.18 -0.49 5.14
CA GLY A 57 0.90 -1.16 5.26
C GLY A 57 0.58 -2.02 4.03
N PHE A 58 -0.43 -2.86 4.17
CA PHE A 58 -0.98 -3.71 3.12
C PHE A 58 -2.49 -3.85 3.29
N GLU A 59 -3.17 -4.33 2.25
CA GLU A 59 -4.56 -4.76 2.28
C GLU A 59 -4.66 -6.24 1.94
N ILE A 60 -5.72 -6.90 2.40
CA ILE A 60 -5.97 -8.31 2.12
C ILE A 60 -7.44 -8.55 1.78
N GLN A 61 -7.70 -9.33 0.74
CA GLN A 61 -9.04 -9.69 0.30
C GLN A 61 -9.70 -10.66 1.30
N SER A 62 -10.21 -10.14 2.40
CA SER A 62 -10.82 -10.95 3.46
C SER A 62 -12.26 -11.37 3.16
N ASP A 63 -12.85 -10.84 2.09
CA ASP A 63 -14.14 -11.21 1.54
C ASP A 63 -14.09 -11.19 0.02
N ILE A 64 -15.05 -11.79 -0.68
CA ILE A 64 -15.15 -11.78 -2.14
C ILE A 64 -16.29 -10.88 -2.56
N ASN A 65 -15.97 -9.78 -3.24
CA ASN A 65 -16.92 -8.76 -3.65
C ASN A 65 -17.95 -9.24 -4.69
N SER A 66 -17.65 -10.33 -5.39
CA SER A 66 -18.58 -10.97 -6.36
C SER A 66 -19.63 -11.87 -5.73
N ALA A 67 -19.62 -12.08 -4.40
CA ALA A 67 -20.68 -12.82 -3.74
C ALA A 67 -22.01 -12.10 -3.92
N PRO A 68 -23.07 -12.80 -4.38
CA PRO A 68 -24.35 -12.17 -4.77
C PRO A 68 -25.10 -11.58 -3.58
N ASP A 69 -24.99 -12.20 -2.40
CA ASP A 69 -25.56 -11.68 -1.15
C ASP A 69 -24.50 -11.69 -0.06
N VAL A 70 -24.33 -10.53 0.57
CA VAL A 70 -23.39 -10.34 1.67
C VAL A 70 -23.71 -11.18 2.91
N ASN A 71 -24.94 -11.59 3.07
CA ASN A 71 -25.40 -12.48 4.15
C ASN A 71 -25.47 -13.95 3.71
N ASP A 72 -25.02 -14.29 2.50
CA ASP A 72 -24.98 -15.68 2.03
C ASP A 72 -23.78 -16.40 2.66
N ASP A 73 -24.05 -17.23 3.67
CA ASP A 73 -23.03 -18.07 4.31
C ASP A 73 -22.41 -19.11 3.37
N ASN A 74 -23.02 -19.37 2.23
CA ASN A 74 -22.52 -20.32 1.23
C ASN A 74 -21.63 -19.63 0.18
N GLY A 75 -21.66 -18.30 0.11
CA GLY A 75 -20.84 -17.56 -0.81
C GLY A 75 -19.33 -17.67 -0.52
N PRO A 76 -18.47 -17.41 -1.51
CA PRO A 76 -17.02 -17.45 -1.32
C PRO A 76 -16.55 -16.48 -0.24
N ILE A 77 -15.47 -16.86 0.44
CA ILE A 77 -14.76 -16.02 1.40
C ILE A 77 -13.30 -15.91 0.94
N GLY A 78 -12.66 -14.78 1.21
CA GLY A 78 -11.27 -14.52 0.83
C GLY A 78 -10.26 -14.97 1.87
N VAL A 79 -9.04 -14.51 1.68
CA VAL A 79 -7.95 -14.75 2.62
C VAL A 79 -8.17 -13.98 3.93
N PRO A 80 -7.70 -14.46 5.08
CA PRO A 80 -6.94 -15.70 5.26
C PRO A 80 -7.79 -16.95 5.46
N MET A 81 -9.12 -16.84 5.52
CA MET A 81 -9.99 -17.99 5.80
C MET A 81 -9.90 -19.08 4.71
N ASP A 82 -9.74 -18.68 3.45
CA ASP A 82 -9.66 -19.60 2.31
C ASP A 82 -8.33 -20.36 2.24
N LEU A 83 -7.27 -19.88 2.90
CA LEU A 83 -5.98 -20.57 2.95
C LEU A 83 -6.01 -21.77 3.91
N VAL A 84 -5.29 -22.84 3.54
CA VAL A 84 -5.04 -23.93 4.50
C VAL A 84 -4.21 -23.42 5.69
N PRO A 85 -4.28 -24.04 6.89
CA PRO A 85 -3.66 -23.49 8.10
C PRO A 85 -2.16 -23.24 7.98
N GLU A 86 -1.43 -24.14 7.31
CA GLU A 86 0.01 -24.05 7.10
C GLU A 86 0.37 -22.84 6.22
N GLU A 87 -0.44 -22.58 5.20
CA GLU A 87 -0.25 -21.46 4.28
C GLU A 87 -0.60 -20.12 4.94
N ARG A 88 -1.59 -20.08 5.85
CA ARG A 88 -1.85 -18.89 6.68
C ARG A 88 -0.66 -18.53 7.55
N LYS A 89 -0.07 -19.55 8.20
CA LYS A 89 1.13 -19.37 9.01
C LYS A 89 2.30 -18.89 8.16
N ARG A 90 2.54 -19.53 7.02
CA ARG A 90 3.60 -19.13 6.08
C ARG A 90 3.42 -17.70 5.59
N LEU A 91 2.17 -17.29 5.26
CA LEU A 91 1.84 -15.92 4.86
C LEU A 91 2.24 -14.91 5.95
N ALA A 92 1.87 -15.18 7.20
CA ALA A 92 2.20 -14.32 8.32
C ALA A 92 3.71 -14.19 8.54
N GLU A 93 4.43 -15.32 8.56
CA GLU A 93 5.84 -15.39 8.93
C GLU A 93 6.78 -14.91 7.80
N GLU A 94 6.41 -15.12 6.53
CA GLU A 94 7.30 -14.89 5.39
C GLU A 94 6.94 -13.60 4.61
N MET A 95 5.65 -13.33 4.36
CA MET A 95 5.25 -12.18 3.53
C MET A 95 4.86 -10.96 4.36
N LEU A 96 4.05 -11.14 5.41
CA LEU A 96 3.45 -10.03 6.13
C LEU A 96 4.32 -9.51 7.27
N LYS A 97 5.32 -10.25 7.69
CA LYS A 97 6.25 -9.83 8.74
C LYS A 97 7.00 -8.55 8.35
N GLY A 98 6.96 -7.56 9.23
CA GLY A 98 7.57 -6.23 9.01
C GLY A 98 6.56 -5.16 8.62
N PHE A 99 5.42 -5.51 8.08
CA PHE A 99 4.31 -4.55 7.93
C PHE A 99 3.77 -4.16 9.32
N ARG A 100 3.43 -2.89 9.46
CA ARG A 100 2.85 -2.37 10.71
C ARG A 100 1.33 -2.31 10.67
N TYR A 101 0.76 -2.05 9.49
CA TYR A 101 -0.67 -1.78 9.35
C TYR A 101 -1.30 -2.72 8.33
N MET A 102 -2.54 -3.12 8.62
CA MET A 102 -3.42 -3.75 7.64
C MET A 102 -4.57 -2.80 7.33
N ARG A 103 -4.75 -2.41 6.07
CA ARG A 103 -5.92 -1.65 5.63
C ARG A 103 -7.11 -2.60 5.50
N VAL A 104 -8.23 -2.22 6.07
CA VAL A 104 -9.48 -2.99 6.03
C VAL A 104 -10.52 -2.20 5.27
N GLY A 105 -10.89 -2.70 4.10
CA GLY A 105 -11.92 -2.12 3.25
C GLY A 105 -13.32 -2.53 3.70
N MET A 106 -14.01 -1.62 4.41
CA MET A 106 -15.39 -1.82 4.83
C MET A 106 -16.33 -1.73 3.62
N GLY A 107 -17.23 -2.69 3.49
CA GLY A 107 -18.16 -2.79 2.37
C GLY A 107 -17.61 -3.49 1.13
N ILE A 108 -16.29 -3.75 1.04
CA ILE A 108 -15.67 -4.53 -0.04
C ILE A 108 -15.00 -5.80 0.46
N TRP A 109 -14.09 -5.71 1.43
CA TRP A 109 -13.37 -6.87 1.99
C TRP A 109 -13.83 -7.26 3.40
N PHE A 110 -14.70 -6.44 4.01
CA PHE A 110 -15.38 -6.74 5.26
C PHE A 110 -16.80 -6.20 5.15
N ARG A 111 -17.79 -7.07 4.92
CA ARG A 111 -19.13 -6.67 4.48
C ARG A 111 -20.30 -7.47 5.03
N GLY A 112 -20.09 -8.30 6.05
CA GLY A 112 -21.20 -8.85 6.81
C GLY A 112 -22.01 -7.74 7.50
N LEU A 113 -23.29 -7.94 7.76
CA LEU A 113 -24.21 -6.94 8.27
C LEU A 113 -24.95 -7.42 9.49
N THR A 114 -25.26 -6.50 10.40
CA THR A 114 -26.26 -6.72 11.45
C THR A 114 -27.65 -7.01 10.85
N PRO A 115 -28.59 -7.67 11.59
CA PRO A 115 -29.92 -7.99 11.07
C PRO A 115 -30.73 -6.80 10.57
N ASP A 116 -30.53 -5.61 11.15
CA ASP A 116 -31.13 -4.35 10.70
C ASP A 116 -30.40 -3.69 9.54
N ARG A 117 -29.27 -4.27 9.11
CA ARG A 117 -28.39 -3.82 8.03
C ARG A 117 -27.78 -2.42 8.21
N LYS A 118 -27.76 -1.90 9.43
CA LYS A 118 -27.23 -0.57 9.75
C LYS A 118 -25.73 -0.58 10.00
N ASN A 119 -25.17 -1.70 10.47
CA ASN A 119 -23.79 -1.81 10.90
C ASN A 119 -23.08 -3.02 10.30
N PHE A 120 -21.75 -2.93 10.26
CA PHE A 120 -20.92 -4.03 9.82
C PHE A 120 -20.74 -5.09 10.91
N THR A 121 -20.58 -6.32 10.46
CA THR A 121 -20.17 -7.49 11.24
C THR A 121 -19.39 -8.42 10.31
N GLU A 122 -18.85 -9.50 10.83
CA GLU A 122 -18.30 -10.54 9.97
C GLU A 122 -19.41 -11.20 9.14
N ARG A 123 -19.14 -11.48 7.84
CA ARG A 123 -20.08 -12.18 6.98
C ARG A 123 -20.13 -13.68 7.30
N LYS A 124 -18.98 -14.25 7.63
CA LYS A 124 -18.85 -15.67 7.98
C LYS A 124 -18.20 -15.79 9.35
N GLN A 125 -18.79 -16.62 10.19
CA GLN A 125 -18.29 -16.84 11.55
C GLN A 125 -16.79 -17.17 11.56
N GLY A 126 -16.02 -16.46 12.36
CA GLY A 126 -14.58 -16.63 12.52
C GLY A 126 -13.73 -15.84 11.51
N GLN A 127 -14.32 -15.03 10.63
CA GLN A 127 -13.58 -14.16 9.72
C GLN A 127 -12.72 -13.15 10.50
N ALA A 128 -13.32 -12.45 11.45
CA ALA A 128 -12.62 -11.48 12.28
C ALA A 128 -11.51 -12.13 13.13
N GLU A 129 -11.82 -13.27 13.77
CA GLU A 129 -10.86 -14.02 14.56
C GLU A 129 -9.66 -14.45 13.72
N THR A 130 -9.88 -14.96 12.50
CA THR A 130 -8.82 -15.41 11.61
C THR A 130 -7.93 -14.25 11.14
N LEU A 131 -8.52 -13.07 10.85
CA LEU A 131 -7.75 -11.86 10.52
C LEU A 131 -6.92 -11.38 11.71
N VAL A 132 -7.50 -11.33 12.91
CA VAL A 132 -6.79 -10.94 14.14
C VAL A 132 -5.65 -11.91 14.45
N GLN A 133 -5.87 -13.21 14.24
CA GLN A 133 -4.81 -14.21 14.43
C GLN A 133 -3.68 -14.05 13.42
N LEU A 134 -4.02 -13.82 12.13
CA LEU A 134 -3.02 -13.53 11.09
C LEU A 134 -2.16 -12.31 11.46
N MET A 135 -2.79 -11.22 11.92
CA MET A 135 -2.09 -10.01 12.36
C MET A 135 -1.14 -10.29 13.54
N LYS A 136 -1.59 -11.07 14.53
CA LYS A 136 -0.74 -11.46 15.66
C LYS A 136 0.46 -12.27 15.24
N ASP A 137 0.26 -13.26 14.37
CA ASP A 137 1.32 -14.15 13.89
C ASP A 137 2.35 -13.39 13.03
N ALA A 138 1.90 -12.41 12.25
CA ALA A 138 2.74 -11.52 11.44
C ALA A 138 3.39 -10.38 12.26
N GLY A 139 2.88 -10.11 13.47
CA GLY A 139 3.30 -8.96 14.30
C GLY A 139 2.76 -7.62 13.81
N VAL A 140 1.66 -7.59 13.05
CA VAL A 140 0.99 -6.37 12.58
C VAL A 140 0.33 -5.66 13.76
N GLU A 141 0.60 -4.35 13.92
CA GLU A 141 0.19 -3.59 15.11
C GLU A 141 -1.31 -3.25 15.11
N GLY A 142 -1.86 -2.85 13.96
CA GLY A 142 -3.25 -2.40 13.92
C GLY A 142 -3.80 -2.24 12.51
N ILE A 143 -5.06 -1.83 12.44
CA ILE A 143 -5.76 -1.63 11.18
C ILE A 143 -5.91 -0.15 10.82
N SER A 144 -5.88 0.12 9.49
CA SER A 144 -6.40 1.34 8.88
C SER A 144 -7.79 1.00 8.34
N MET A 145 -8.84 1.43 9.02
CA MET A 145 -10.22 1.15 8.67
C MET A 145 -10.75 2.23 7.74
N GLU A 146 -11.20 1.84 6.56
CA GLU A 146 -11.71 2.79 5.56
C GLU A 146 -12.90 2.21 4.82
N TYR A 147 -13.85 3.06 4.41
CA TYR A 147 -15.08 2.60 3.76
C TYR A 147 -14.98 2.73 2.24
N TRP A 148 -15.21 1.64 1.52
CA TRP A 148 -15.59 1.67 0.11
C TRP A 148 -17.07 2.00 -0.02
N SER A 149 -17.88 1.44 0.87
CA SER A 149 -19.29 1.74 0.97
C SER A 149 -19.75 1.64 2.42
N PRO A 150 -20.59 2.53 2.90
CA PRO A 150 -21.32 2.29 4.13
C PRO A 150 -22.29 1.12 3.96
N ALA A 151 -22.86 0.62 5.05
CA ALA A 151 -23.86 -0.44 5.01
C ALA A 151 -25.06 -0.01 4.13
N PRO A 152 -25.63 -0.94 3.32
CA PRO A 152 -26.68 -0.64 2.35
C PRO A 152 -27.92 0.07 2.92
N TYR A 153 -28.20 -0.09 4.21
CA TYR A 153 -29.28 0.63 4.87
C TYR A 153 -29.16 2.16 4.72
N TRP A 154 -27.95 2.70 4.73
CA TRP A 154 -27.71 4.15 4.68
C TRP A 154 -27.75 4.72 3.26
N LYS A 155 -27.73 3.86 2.24
CA LYS A 155 -27.61 4.28 0.84
C LYS A 155 -28.96 4.42 0.16
N SER A 156 -29.04 5.36 -0.78
CA SER A 156 -30.25 5.65 -1.56
C SER A 156 -30.72 4.48 -2.43
N ASN A 157 -29.76 3.67 -2.91
CA ASN A 157 -30.01 2.50 -3.74
C ASN A 157 -30.12 1.18 -2.95
N GLY A 158 -29.86 1.19 -1.64
CA GLY A 158 -29.90 0.00 -0.78
C GLY A 158 -28.87 -1.08 -1.11
N SER A 159 -27.80 -0.74 -1.86
CA SER A 159 -26.76 -1.65 -2.33
C SER A 159 -25.38 -1.19 -1.83
N PHE A 160 -24.42 -2.13 -1.75
CA PHE A 160 -23.02 -1.75 -1.57
C PHE A 160 -22.47 -1.00 -2.78
N ASN A 161 -22.85 -1.44 -3.98
CA ASN A 161 -22.31 -0.90 -5.22
C ASN A 161 -22.91 0.47 -5.52
N ASP A 162 -22.07 1.40 -5.94
CA ASP A 162 -22.42 2.73 -6.44
C ASP A 162 -23.42 3.52 -5.56
N GLY A 163 -23.90 4.64 -6.07
CA GLY A 163 -24.89 5.48 -5.38
C GLY A 163 -24.31 6.34 -4.27
N THR A 164 -25.18 6.97 -3.50
CA THR A 164 -24.84 7.91 -2.41
C THR A 164 -25.72 7.67 -1.19
N LEU A 165 -25.56 8.45 -0.12
CA LEU A 165 -26.43 8.37 1.06
C LEU A 165 -27.88 8.73 0.72
N LYS A 166 -28.83 8.19 1.50
CA LYS A 166 -30.26 8.48 1.37
C LYS A 166 -30.61 9.94 1.62
N SER A 167 -29.86 10.59 2.51
CA SER A 167 -30.10 11.95 2.94
C SER A 167 -28.82 12.58 3.47
N PHE A 168 -28.75 13.90 3.39
CA PHE A 168 -27.73 14.73 4.00
C PHE A 168 -28.29 15.69 5.05
N GLU A 169 -29.51 15.42 5.54
CA GLU A 169 -30.12 16.19 6.64
C GLU A 169 -29.43 15.87 7.97
N ASP A 170 -29.41 16.85 8.86
CA ASP A 170 -28.62 16.78 10.10
C ASP A 170 -29.00 15.60 10.99
N ASP A 171 -30.30 15.31 11.16
CA ASP A 171 -30.79 14.21 11.99
C ASP A 171 -30.34 12.86 11.40
N PHE A 172 -30.39 12.72 10.06
CA PHE A 172 -29.92 11.50 9.40
C PHE A 172 -28.41 11.32 9.57
N LEU A 173 -27.65 12.39 9.42
CA LEU A 173 -26.19 12.34 9.57
C LEU A 173 -25.77 12.11 11.02
N GLU A 174 -26.54 12.53 12.01
CA GLU A 174 -26.32 12.17 13.42
C GLU A 174 -26.44 10.66 13.64
N GLU A 175 -27.52 10.02 13.15
CA GLU A 175 -27.69 8.56 13.22
C GLU A 175 -26.62 7.81 12.44
N PHE A 176 -26.25 8.31 11.26
CA PHE A 176 -25.20 7.75 10.43
C PHE A 176 -23.82 7.82 11.15
N GLY A 177 -23.53 8.93 11.81
CA GLY A 177 -22.33 9.08 12.61
C GLY A 177 -22.26 8.09 13.78
N ASP A 178 -23.40 7.84 14.45
CA ASP A 178 -23.48 6.84 15.50
C ASP A 178 -23.27 5.41 14.96
N ALA A 179 -23.76 5.12 13.76
CA ALA A 179 -23.48 3.84 13.11
C ALA A 179 -21.99 3.66 12.81
N MET A 180 -21.31 4.69 12.29
CA MET A 180 -19.85 4.64 12.07
C MET A 180 -19.06 4.41 13.37
N VAL A 181 -19.48 5.03 14.47
CA VAL A 181 -18.92 4.78 15.80
C VAL A 181 -19.14 3.33 16.24
N ASN A 182 -20.34 2.77 15.96
CA ASN A 182 -20.64 1.37 16.31
C ASN A 182 -19.80 0.39 15.50
N ASP A 183 -19.52 0.67 14.23
CA ASP A 183 -18.61 -0.13 13.41
C ASP A 183 -17.20 -0.18 14.01
N VAL A 184 -16.66 0.99 14.43
CA VAL A 184 -15.35 1.05 15.12
C VAL A 184 -15.38 0.26 16.43
N LYS A 185 -16.46 0.39 17.23
CA LYS A 185 -16.64 -0.40 18.47
C LYS A 185 -16.67 -1.88 18.19
N TYR A 186 -17.37 -2.31 17.13
CA TYR A 186 -17.43 -3.70 16.72
C TYR A 186 -16.02 -4.21 16.39
N MET A 187 -15.26 -3.53 15.52
CA MET A 187 -13.90 -3.95 15.18
C MET A 187 -13.00 -4.06 16.43
N LYS A 188 -13.07 -3.09 17.34
CA LYS A 188 -12.34 -3.15 18.61
C LYS A 188 -12.78 -4.34 19.48
N SER A 189 -14.06 -4.67 19.50
CA SER A 189 -14.59 -5.82 20.26
C SER A 189 -14.13 -7.16 19.70
N GLN A 190 -13.84 -7.24 18.41
CA GLN A 190 -13.26 -8.40 17.75
C GLN A 190 -11.74 -8.56 18.01
N GLY A 191 -11.11 -7.59 18.66
CA GLY A 191 -9.68 -7.62 18.97
C GLY A 191 -8.78 -6.84 18.03
N PHE A 192 -9.33 -6.08 17.08
CA PHE A 192 -8.54 -5.17 16.25
C PHE A 192 -8.15 -3.91 17.04
N LYS A 193 -6.90 -3.48 16.90
CA LYS A 193 -6.49 -2.12 17.23
C LYS A 193 -6.78 -1.24 16.02
N VAL A 194 -7.76 -0.36 16.12
CA VAL A 194 -8.04 0.63 15.05
C VAL A 194 -7.03 1.77 15.19
N SER A 195 -6.03 1.79 14.32
CA SER A 195 -4.95 2.79 14.31
C SER A 195 -5.32 4.02 13.52
N SER A 196 -6.06 3.86 12.42
CA SER A 196 -6.59 4.98 11.64
C SER A 196 -8.00 4.68 11.11
N TRP A 197 -8.73 5.75 10.80
CA TRP A 197 -10.08 5.70 10.28
C TRP A 197 -10.25 6.72 9.14
N GLY A 198 -10.83 6.28 8.01
CA GLY A 198 -11.17 7.10 6.85
C GLY A 198 -12.64 6.97 6.48
N LEU A 199 -13.28 8.10 6.12
CA LEU A 199 -14.71 8.15 5.84
C LEU A 199 -15.09 7.42 4.57
N GLN A 200 -14.34 7.60 3.48
CA GLN A 200 -14.69 7.06 2.17
C GLN A 200 -13.47 6.94 1.26
N ASN A 201 -13.34 5.79 0.61
CA ASN A 201 -12.41 5.55 -0.46
C ASN A 201 -12.91 6.19 -1.76
N GLU A 202 -12.09 7.02 -2.41
CA GLU A 202 -12.29 7.57 -3.75
C GLU A 202 -13.69 8.15 -4.02
N SER A 203 -14.20 8.94 -3.09
CA SER A 203 -15.57 9.48 -3.07
C SER A 203 -15.99 10.25 -4.34
N GLN A 204 -15.03 10.69 -5.16
CA GLN A 204 -15.27 11.50 -6.35
C GLN A 204 -15.87 10.74 -7.54
N TYR A 205 -15.77 9.41 -7.58
CA TYR A 205 -16.32 8.61 -8.67
C TYR A 205 -17.82 8.40 -8.50
N GLU A 206 -18.59 8.56 -9.57
CA GLU A 206 -20.05 8.37 -9.53
C GLU A 206 -20.45 6.90 -9.59
N SER A 207 -19.72 6.11 -10.38
CA SER A 207 -19.96 4.68 -10.54
C SER A 207 -18.67 3.94 -10.91
N VAL A 208 -18.43 2.84 -10.22
CA VAL A 208 -17.24 2.00 -10.39
C VAL A 208 -17.58 0.52 -10.59
N GLY A 209 -18.85 0.13 -10.38
CA GLY A 209 -19.32 -1.25 -10.57
C GLY A 209 -18.99 -2.21 -9.42
N TYR A 210 -18.41 -1.72 -8.33
CA TYR A 210 -18.13 -2.47 -7.10
C TYR A 210 -18.60 -1.68 -5.86
N ALA A 211 -18.27 -2.16 -4.67
CA ALA A 211 -18.64 -1.47 -3.43
C ALA A 211 -18.10 -0.04 -3.43
N HIS A 212 -19.00 0.93 -3.40
CA HIS A 212 -18.65 2.33 -3.50
C HIS A 212 -19.78 3.24 -2.99
N CYS A 213 -19.43 4.44 -2.52
CA CYS A 213 -20.38 5.50 -2.20
C CYS A 213 -19.84 6.83 -2.69
N HIS A 214 -20.59 7.46 -3.59
CA HIS A 214 -20.24 8.77 -4.14
C HIS A 214 -20.63 9.90 -3.20
N TYR A 215 -19.77 10.90 -3.11
CA TYR A 215 -20.03 12.18 -2.45
C TYR A 215 -19.52 13.32 -3.32
N THR A 216 -20.28 14.40 -3.45
CA THR A 216 -19.70 15.69 -3.84
C THR A 216 -18.79 16.18 -2.72
N GLU A 217 -17.89 17.12 -3.01
CA GLU A 217 -17.01 17.67 -1.97
C GLU A 217 -17.81 18.31 -0.81
N ASP A 218 -18.89 19.04 -1.12
CA ASP A 218 -19.78 19.63 -0.10
C ASP A 218 -20.44 18.56 0.79
N GLN A 219 -20.89 17.47 0.17
CA GLN A 219 -21.48 16.36 0.91
C GLN A 219 -20.43 15.66 1.78
N LEU A 220 -19.23 15.43 1.24
CA LEU A 220 -18.15 14.79 1.99
C LEU A 220 -17.76 15.63 3.22
N VAL A 221 -17.58 16.93 3.05
CA VAL A 221 -17.27 17.85 4.15
C VAL A 221 -18.38 17.87 5.19
N LYS A 222 -19.66 17.89 4.76
CA LYS A 222 -20.81 17.86 5.67
C LYS A 222 -20.86 16.57 6.50
N VAL A 223 -20.69 15.40 5.84
CA VAL A 223 -20.67 14.10 6.52
C VAL A 223 -19.47 14.01 7.46
N PHE A 224 -18.28 14.39 7.00
CA PHE A 224 -17.07 14.40 7.81
C PHE A 224 -17.24 15.24 9.08
N GLY A 225 -17.85 16.40 8.97
CA GLY A 225 -18.12 17.28 10.11
C GLY A 225 -19.04 16.68 11.18
N LYS A 226 -19.88 15.71 10.81
CA LYS A 226 -20.74 14.98 11.75
C LYS A 226 -20.04 13.74 12.34
N VAL A 227 -19.24 13.03 11.54
CA VAL A 227 -18.66 11.74 11.93
C VAL A 227 -17.32 11.87 12.63
N ALA A 228 -16.38 12.66 12.10
CA ALA A 228 -15.02 12.75 12.62
C ALA A 228 -14.95 13.17 14.10
N PRO A 229 -15.73 14.16 14.58
CA PRO A 229 -15.77 14.51 16.01
C PRO A 229 -16.22 13.33 16.90
N LYS A 230 -17.16 12.51 16.42
CA LYS A 230 -17.66 11.34 17.17
C LYS A 230 -16.60 10.23 17.27
N ILE A 231 -15.85 9.99 16.18
CA ILE A 231 -14.73 9.04 16.19
C ILE A 231 -13.63 9.52 17.17
N LYS A 232 -13.24 10.79 17.12
CA LYS A 232 -12.27 11.36 18.07
C LYS A 232 -12.76 11.34 19.51
N ALA A 233 -14.05 11.53 19.75
CA ALA A 233 -14.64 11.41 21.08
C ALA A 233 -14.68 9.98 21.61
N LEU A 234 -14.81 8.99 20.70
CA LEU A 234 -14.71 7.56 21.04
C LEU A 234 -13.29 7.19 21.47
N ASP A 235 -12.31 7.61 20.69
CA ASP A 235 -10.89 7.32 20.93
C ASP A 235 -10.01 8.36 20.22
N SER A 236 -9.37 9.22 21.02
CA SER A 236 -8.50 10.29 20.52
C SER A 236 -7.24 9.79 19.81
N ASP A 237 -6.83 8.54 20.05
CA ASP A 237 -5.62 7.94 19.47
C ASP A 237 -5.87 7.41 18.04
N ILE A 238 -7.14 7.28 17.62
CA ILE A 238 -7.45 6.95 16.24
C ILE A 238 -7.08 8.13 15.35
N GLU A 239 -6.15 7.89 14.42
CA GLU A 239 -5.77 8.85 13.39
C GLU A 239 -6.87 8.95 12.33
N ILE A 240 -7.39 10.14 12.09
CA ILE A 240 -8.41 10.36 11.04
C ILE A 240 -7.71 10.77 9.76
N ILE A 241 -7.86 9.94 8.72
CA ILE A 241 -7.39 10.22 7.37
C ILE A 241 -8.51 10.80 6.52
N TYR A 242 -8.18 11.73 5.64
CA TYR A 242 -9.16 12.45 4.82
C TYR A 242 -8.75 12.49 3.36
N ASP A 243 -9.78 12.53 2.50
CA ASP A 243 -9.70 12.73 1.06
C ASP A 243 -8.83 11.67 0.37
N THR A 244 -9.20 10.43 0.56
CA THR A 244 -8.61 9.31 -0.14
C THR A 244 -8.96 9.41 -1.63
N ASN A 245 -8.13 10.12 -2.37
CA ASN A 245 -8.40 10.50 -3.75
C ASN A 245 -7.35 9.94 -4.70
N SER A 246 -7.77 9.54 -5.89
CA SER A 246 -6.82 9.11 -6.91
C SER A 246 -6.14 10.31 -7.56
N GLY A 247 -4.86 10.39 -7.42
CA GLY A 247 -3.98 10.95 -8.41
C GLY A 247 -3.74 12.46 -8.47
N GLN A 248 -4.36 13.33 -7.69
CA GLN A 248 -4.14 14.76 -7.91
C GLN A 248 -3.40 15.47 -6.78
N ALA A 249 -2.10 15.70 -7.01
CA ALA A 249 -1.35 16.65 -6.20
C ALA A 249 -2.07 18.02 -6.18
N GLY A 250 -2.42 18.48 -5.00
CA GLY A 250 -3.09 19.78 -4.83
C GLY A 250 -4.59 19.72 -4.52
N SER A 251 -5.21 18.54 -4.53
CA SER A 251 -6.58 18.34 -4.08
C SER A 251 -6.59 17.80 -2.65
N TYR A 252 -6.69 18.68 -1.67
CA TYR A 252 -6.72 18.34 -0.23
C TYR A 252 -8.04 18.70 0.42
N GLY A 253 -9.14 18.60 -0.32
CA GLY A 253 -10.43 19.06 0.19
C GLY A 253 -10.44 20.56 0.49
N PRO A 254 -10.26 21.44 -0.52
CA PRO A 254 -10.18 22.88 -0.33
C PRO A 254 -11.41 23.46 0.37
N LYS A 255 -12.59 22.88 0.19
CA LYS A 255 -13.79 23.27 0.94
C LYS A 255 -13.69 22.98 2.42
N LEU A 256 -12.97 21.91 2.82
CA LEU A 256 -12.74 21.62 4.21
C LEU A 256 -11.88 22.70 4.86
N TRP A 257 -10.69 22.95 4.35
CA TRP A 257 -9.77 23.85 5.05
C TRP A 257 -9.94 25.33 4.71
N GLN A 258 -10.53 25.68 3.56
CA GLN A 258 -10.81 27.08 3.20
C GLN A 258 -12.16 27.55 3.73
N GLU A 259 -13.21 26.75 3.55
CA GLU A 259 -14.59 27.15 3.88
C GLU A 259 -15.06 26.61 5.25
N ASN A 260 -14.45 25.53 5.73
CA ASN A 260 -14.77 24.89 7.00
C ASN A 260 -13.52 24.63 7.87
N PRO A 261 -12.69 25.66 8.13
CA PRO A 261 -11.40 25.49 8.82
C PRO A 261 -11.52 24.91 10.22
N GLN A 262 -12.70 25.01 10.85
CA GLN A 262 -12.99 24.39 12.16
C GLN A 262 -12.95 22.85 12.12
N LEU A 263 -13.01 22.22 10.94
CA LEU A 263 -12.92 20.77 10.78
C LEU A 263 -11.47 20.29 10.58
N LEU A 264 -10.57 21.17 10.15
CA LEU A 264 -9.17 20.82 9.93
C LEU A 264 -8.46 20.17 11.16
N PRO A 265 -8.75 20.55 12.41
CA PRO A 265 -8.18 19.87 13.58
C PRO A 265 -8.51 18.37 13.69
N TYR A 266 -9.58 17.91 13.03
CA TYR A 266 -9.95 16.50 13.01
C TYR A 266 -9.20 15.69 11.93
N VAL A 267 -8.55 16.34 10.97
CA VAL A 267 -7.72 15.67 9.97
C VAL A 267 -6.33 15.46 10.54
N ASP A 268 -5.90 14.22 10.70
CA ASP A 268 -4.54 13.89 11.14
C ASP A 268 -3.58 13.69 9.96
N ALA A 269 -4.10 13.22 8.81
CA ALA A 269 -3.32 13.08 7.58
C ALA A 269 -4.20 13.16 6.32
N TRP A 270 -3.58 13.60 5.22
CA TRP A 270 -4.12 13.49 3.87
C TRP A 270 -3.68 12.18 3.23
N VAL A 271 -4.54 11.57 2.43
CA VAL A 271 -4.20 10.32 1.74
C VAL A 271 -4.46 10.41 0.24
N PHE A 272 -3.58 9.76 -0.52
CA PHE A 272 -3.64 9.73 -1.98
C PHE A 272 -3.41 8.32 -2.49
N HIS A 273 -4.02 8.03 -3.64
CA HIS A 273 -3.73 6.85 -4.44
C HIS A 273 -2.89 7.24 -5.65
N ARG A 274 -1.83 6.49 -5.89
CA ARG A 274 -0.97 6.63 -7.05
C ARG A 274 -0.70 5.24 -7.64
N ILE A 275 -1.80 4.60 -8.05
CA ILE A 275 -1.78 3.25 -8.59
C ILE A 275 -1.09 3.26 -9.95
N GLY A 276 -0.05 2.43 -10.09
CA GLY A 276 0.69 2.23 -11.33
C GLY A 276 1.53 3.41 -11.81
N ASP A 277 1.64 4.46 -11.03
CA ASP A 277 2.40 5.64 -11.43
C ASP A 277 3.91 5.35 -11.49
N ASP A 278 4.56 6.02 -12.43
CA ASP A 278 5.99 6.21 -12.35
C ASP A 278 6.34 6.92 -11.04
N SER A 279 7.33 6.41 -10.31
CA SER A 279 7.77 6.94 -9.03
C SER A 279 8.23 8.40 -9.09
N ASP A 280 8.54 8.89 -10.29
CA ASP A 280 8.95 10.28 -10.53
C ASP A 280 7.78 11.26 -10.36
N ALA A 281 6.54 10.79 -10.50
CA ALA A 281 5.35 11.65 -10.39
C ALA A 281 5.27 12.38 -9.04
N VAL A 282 5.72 11.77 -7.95
CA VAL A 282 5.75 12.44 -6.64
C VAL A 282 6.90 13.44 -6.52
N MET A 283 8.03 13.18 -7.18
CA MET A 283 9.15 14.13 -7.25
C MET A 283 8.73 15.40 -7.98
N ASP A 284 8.11 15.25 -9.15
CA ASP A 284 7.67 16.35 -10.01
C ASP A 284 6.58 17.22 -9.36
N ASN A 285 5.76 16.62 -8.50
CA ASN A 285 4.65 17.30 -7.83
C ASN A 285 4.89 17.63 -6.36
N ARG A 286 6.11 17.42 -5.83
CA ARG A 286 6.43 17.59 -4.40
C ARG A 286 6.03 18.94 -3.81
N ASP A 287 6.23 20.03 -4.56
CA ASP A 287 5.92 21.37 -4.09
C ASP A 287 4.41 21.60 -3.97
N ASN A 288 3.61 21.03 -4.88
CA ASN A 288 2.15 21.05 -4.80
C ASN A 288 1.65 20.29 -3.57
N TYR A 289 2.19 19.07 -3.34
CA TYR A 289 1.85 18.31 -2.14
C TYR A 289 2.14 19.09 -0.86
N ARG A 290 3.34 19.64 -0.73
CA ARG A 290 3.75 20.40 0.46
C ARG A 290 2.95 21.69 0.65
N ALA A 291 2.75 22.47 -0.41
CA ALA A 291 2.05 23.74 -0.35
C ALA A 291 0.59 23.59 0.11
N ASN A 292 -0.06 22.49 -0.26
CA ASN A 292 -1.47 22.28 0.03
C ASN A 292 -1.75 21.45 1.30
N SER A 293 -0.72 20.85 1.92
CA SER A 293 -0.89 19.94 3.06
C SER A 293 -1.38 20.59 4.36
N GLN A 294 -1.37 21.92 4.44
CA GLN A 294 -1.66 22.65 5.68
C GLN A 294 -0.81 22.19 6.88
N GLY A 295 0.42 21.71 6.61
CA GLY A 295 1.33 21.17 7.60
C GLY A 295 0.96 19.78 8.14
N LYS A 296 -0.02 19.12 7.54
CA LYS A 296 -0.41 17.74 7.90
C LYS A 296 0.45 16.72 7.15
N PRO A 297 0.68 15.54 7.73
CA PRO A 297 1.27 14.41 7.01
C PRO A 297 0.48 14.02 5.76
N ILE A 298 1.18 13.46 4.80
CA ILE A 298 0.62 12.95 3.54
C ILE A 298 0.96 11.48 3.44
N TYR A 299 -0.02 10.63 3.14
CA TYR A 299 0.18 9.18 2.96
C TYR A 299 -0.13 8.76 1.54
N GLN A 300 0.65 7.80 1.06
CA GLN A 300 0.26 6.93 -0.04
C GLN A 300 -0.32 5.66 0.57
N ASN A 301 -1.65 5.46 0.46
CA ASN A 301 -2.31 4.32 1.08
C ASN A 301 -2.90 3.29 0.10
N GLU A 302 -2.61 3.45 -1.21
CA GLU A 302 -3.01 2.48 -2.23
C GLU A 302 -2.06 2.54 -3.43
N PHE A 303 -1.17 1.56 -3.54
CA PHE A 303 -0.24 1.41 -4.65
C PHE A 303 -0.18 -0.04 -5.10
N GLU A 304 -0.34 -0.27 -6.40
CA GLU A 304 -0.08 -1.52 -7.13
C GLU A 304 -0.05 -1.24 -8.63
N TYR A 305 0.03 -2.26 -9.46
CA TYR A 305 -0.05 -2.15 -10.91
C TYR A 305 -1.29 -2.87 -11.44
N PHE A 306 -1.93 -2.31 -12.47
CA PHE A 306 -3.01 -2.98 -13.19
C PHE A 306 -2.47 -3.80 -14.36
N ASN A 307 -3.20 -4.85 -14.76
CA ASN A 307 -2.79 -5.73 -15.85
C ASN A 307 -2.50 -5.00 -17.16
N ASN A 308 -3.22 -3.91 -17.47
CA ASN A 308 -2.99 -3.12 -18.67
C ASN A 308 -1.64 -2.37 -18.66
N GLN A 309 -1.04 -2.17 -17.50
CA GLN A 309 0.26 -1.54 -17.33
C GLN A 309 1.41 -2.53 -17.51
N MET A 310 1.15 -3.82 -17.31
CA MET A 310 2.18 -4.86 -17.38
C MET A 310 2.80 -5.05 -18.76
N SER A 311 2.15 -4.54 -19.82
CA SER A 311 2.70 -4.58 -21.20
C SER A 311 3.63 -3.41 -21.52
N GLU A 312 3.71 -2.40 -20.65
CA GLU A 312 4.46 -1.17 -20.92
C GLU A 312 5.91 -1.25 -20.43
N HIS A 313 6.17 -2.08 -19.42
CA HIS A 313 7.48 -2.21 -18.77
C HIS A 313 7.82 -3.65 -18.43
N THR A 314 9.09 -3.90 -18.08
CA THR A 314 9.56 -5.20 -17.60
C THR A 314 9.22 -5.42 -16.11
N TYR A 315 9.24 -6.65 -15.64
CA TYR A 315 9.06 -6.97 -14.21
C TYR A 315 10.15 -6.35 -13.32
N GLU A 316 11.36 -6.24 -13.84
CA GLU A 316 12.47 -5.57 -13.17
C GLU A 316 12.19 -4.07 -13.00
N TRP A 317 11.62 -3.42 -14.03
CA TRP A 317 11.20 -2.03 -13.93
C TRP A 317 10.15 -1.85 -12.82
N PHE A 318 9.10 -2.71 -12.78
CA PHE A 318 8.07 -2.64 -11.74
C PHE A 318 8.66 -2.81 -10.34
N MET A 319 9.60 -3.74 -10.17
CA MET A 319 10.27 -3.95 -8.90
C MET A 319 10.99 -2.68 -8.43
N VAL A 320 11.83 -2.10 -9.27
CA VAL A 320 12.63 -0.93 -8.88
C VAL A 320 11.76 0.32 -8.76
N ASN A 321 10.77 0.51 -9.66
CA ASN A 321 9.82 1.62 -9.57
C ASN A 321 9.02 1.59 -8.25
N THR A 322 8.58 0.42 -7.80
CA THR A 322 7.91 0.27 -6.49
C THR A 322 8.81 0.68 -5.34
N ALA A 323 10.08 0.22 -5.33
CA ALA A 323 11.05 0.62 -4.31
C ALA A 323 11.28 2.13 -4.33
N GLN A 324 11.41 2.73 -5.51
CA GLN A 324 11.55 4.17 -5.67
C GLN A 324 10.29 4.92 -5.26
N SER A 325 9.08 4.36 -5.48
CA SER A 325 7.84 4.96 -4.98
C SER A 325 7.89 5.12 -3.45
N ILE A 326 8.26 4.07 -2.72
CA ILE A 326 8.46 4.14 -1.25
C ILE A 326 9.47 5.24 -0.89
N MET A 327 10.64 5.22 -1.53
CA MET A 327 11.73 6.16 -1.24
C MET A 327 11.34 7.59 -1.57
N ASN A 328 10.69 7.83 -2.71
CA ASN A 328 10.34 9.17 -3.19
C ASN A 328 9.22 9.80 -2.33
N TRP A 329 8.17 9.03 -1.96
CA TRP A 329 7.16 9.49 -1.03
C TRP A 329 7.75 9.88 0.32
N MET A 330 8.67 9.08 0.85
CA MET A 330 9.33 9.37 2.13
C MET A 330 10.34 10.52 2.03
N THR A 331 11.02 10.69 0.89
CA THR A 331 12.06 11.71 0.72
C THR A 331 11.47 13.07 0.36
N PHE A 332 10.57 13.12 -0.63
CA PHE A 332 10.13 14.39 -1.23
C PHE A 332 8.91 15.01 -0.55
N VAL A 333 7.99 14.21 -0.01
CA VAL A 333 6.82 14.71 0.72
C VAL A 333 6.80 14.32 2.19
N GLU A 334 7.88 13.68 2.67
CA GLU A 334 8.06 13.28 4.07
C GLU A 334 6.94 12.38 4.58
N SER A 335 6.40 11.54 3.69
CA SER A 335 5.36 10.58 4.05
C SER A 335 5.84 9.63 5.14
N PRO A 336 5.15 9.51 6.28
CA PRO A 336 5.51 8.55 7.33
C PRO A 336 4.99 7.15 7.10
N LYS A 337 4.05 6.96 6.14
CA LYS A 337 3.41 5.67 5.82
C LYS A 337 3.28 5.51 4.32
N TRP A 338 3.35 4.26 3.87
CA TRP A 338 3.11 3.86 2.49
C TRP A 338 2.48 2.48 2.47
N PHE A 339 1.47 2.24 1.60
CA PHE A 339 0.69 1.00 1.59
C PHE A 339 0.70 0.36 0.21
N TRP A 340 0.93 -0.95 0.20
CA TRP A 340 0.62 -1.81 -0.93
C TRP A 340 -0.85 -2.22 -0.89
N LEU A 341 -1.55 -2.24 -2.04
CA LEU A 341 -2.99 -2.49 -2.06
C LEU A 341 -3.32 -3.96 -1.72
N HIS A 342 -2.84 -4.93 -2.49
CA HIS A 342 -3.19 -6.33 -2.25
C HIS A 342 -1.98 -7.18 -1.83
N ALA A 343 -1.98 -7.72 -0.61
CA ALA A 343 -0.97 -8.71 -0.23
C ALA A 343 -1.10 -9.98 -1.08
N LEU A 344 -2.31 -10.52 -1.17
CA LEU A 344 -2.61 -11.64 -2.07
C LEU A 344 -3.80 -11.32 -2.96
N LYS A 345 -3.70 -11.67 -4.23
CA LYS A 345 -4.78 -11.63 -5.21
C LYS A 345 -5.22 -13.05 -5.56
N GLY A 346 -6.52 -13.29 -5.60
CA GLY A 346 -7.06 -14.59 -6.04
C GLY A 346 -6.89 -14.78 -7.55
N ILE A 347 -6.59 -16.00 -7.94
CA ILE A 347 -6.50 -16.41 -9.34
C ILE A 347 -7.51 -17.49 -9.64
N ASP A 348 -8.07 -17.45 -10.84
CA ASP A 348 -8.94 -18.48 -11.41
C ASP A 348 -8.77 -18.53 -12.94
N ASP A 349 -9.52 -19.42 -13.61
CA ASP A 349 -9.44 -19.61 -15.06
C ASP A 349 -9.69 -18.35 -15.91
N HIS A 350 -10.27 -17.31 -15.30
CA HIS A 350 -10.68 -16.11 -16.01
C HIS A 350 -9.90 -14.87 -15.58
N THR A 351 -9.24 -14.94 -14.43
CA THR A 351 -8.64 -13.78 -13.77
C THR A 351 -7.21 -14.02 -13.29
N ASP A 352 -6.47 -14.93 -13.96
CA ASP A 352 -5.03 -15.06 -13.72
C ASP A 352 -4.34 -13.73 -14.01
N ARG A 353 -3.67 -13.14 -13.01
CA ARG A 353 -3.14 -11.79 -13.09
C ARG A 353 -1.82 -11.65 -12.35
N ASP A 354 -0.76 -11.36 -13.07
CA ASP A 354 0.58 -11.18 -12.52
C ASP A 354 0.80 -9.80 -11.89
N GLY A 355 0.11 -8.76 -12.37
CA GLY A 355 0.35 -7.38 -11.96
C GLY A 355 -0.06 -7.03 -10.55
N PHE A 356 -1.09 -7.69 -10.05
CA PHE A 356 -1.66 -7.42 -8.74
C PHE A 356 -0.99 -8.27 -7.65
N GLY A 357 -1.02 -7.76 -6.43
CA GLY A 357 -0.62 -8.52 -5.26
C GLY A 357 0.90 -8.66 -5.08
N LEU A 358 1.31 -8.80 -3.81
CA LEU A 358 2.66 -9.26 -3.47
C LEU A 358 2.82 -10.75 -3.74
N GLY A 359 1.69 -11.42 -3.87
CA GLY A 359 1.58 -12.80 -4.28
C GLY A 359 0.17 -13.10 -4.76
N VAL A 360 -0.01 -14.32 -5.24
CA VAL A 360 -1.29 -14.87 -5.67
C VAL A 360 -1.67 -16.07 -4.83
N TRP A 361 -2.97 -16.25 -4.56
CA TRP A 361 -3.46 -17.49 -3.98
C TRP A 361 -4.46 -18.13 -4.91
N ARG A 362 -4.50 -19.47 -4.90
CA ARG A 362 -5.53 -20.20 -5.61
C ARG A 362 -6.70 -20.47 -4.68
N PRO A 363 -7.86 -19.79 -4.89
CA PRO A 363 -9.03 -20.00 -4.07
C PRO A 363 -9.50 -21.47 -4.08
N THR A 364 -10.01 -21.95 -2.95
CA THR A 364 -10.53 -23.33 -2.84
C THR A 364 -11.71 -23.58 -3.76
N TYR A 365 -12.44 -22.54 -4.15
CA TYR A 365 -13.59 -22.56 -5.04
C TYR A 365 -13.23 -22.27 -6.51
N ALA A 366 -11.98 -21.87 -6.81
CA ALA A 366 -11.56 -21.56 -8.17
C ALA A 366 -11.43 -22.84 -9.01
N ASN A 367 -11.62 -22.70 -10.32
CA ASN A 367 -11.33 -23.75 -11.27
C ASN A 367 -9.81 -23.91 -11.48
N GLN A 368 -9.38 -24.44 -12.62
CA GLN A 368 -7.98 -24.59 -12.93
C GLN A 368 -7.37 -23.24 -13.32
N SER A 369 -6.23 -22.89 -12.72
CA SER A 369 -5.43 -21.74 -13.13
C SER A 369 -4.54 -22.10 -14.32
N HIS A 370 -4.49 -21.25 -15.34
CA HIS A 370 -3.62 -21.42 -16.51
C HIS A 370 -2.19 -20.96 -16.24
N ASP A 371 -2.02 -19.86 -15.49
CA ASP A 371 -0.70 -19.27 -15.22
C ASP A 371 0.02 -19.97 -14.05
N TYR A 372 -0.74 -20.60 -13.14
CA TYR A 372 -0.22 -21.29 -11.96
C TYR A 372 -0.79 -22.72 -11.82
N PRO A 373 -0.57 -23.60 -12.81
CA PRO A 373 -1.20 -24.92 -12.84
C PRO A 373 -0.82 -25.82 -11.66
N ASP A 374 0.37 -25.64 -11.11
CA ASP A 374 0.92 -26.42 -9.99
C ASP A 374 0.59 -25.86 -8.62
N LEU A 375 -0.03 -24.66 -8.54
CA LEU A 375 -0.43 -24.07 -7.27
C LEU A 375 -1.70 -24.77 -6.77
N ALA A 376 -1.61 -25.43 -5.62
CA ALA A 376 -2.75 -26.12 -5.02
C ALA A 376 -3.81 -25.15 -4.49
N HIS A 377 -5.07 -25.61 -4.43
CA HIS A 377 -6.16 -24.84 -3.84
C HIS A 377 -5.88 -24.51 -2.36
N GLY A 378 -6.18 -23.28 -1.96
CA GLY A 378 -5.89 -22.79 -0.60
C GLY A 378 -4.39 -22.54 -0.34
N HIS A 379 -3.57 -22.52 -1.38
CA HIS A 379 -2.13 -22.20 -1.31
C HIS A 379 -1.85 -20.90 -2.03
N TRP A 380 -0.67 -20.32 -1.74
CA TRP A 380 -0.22 -19.06 -2.34
C TRP A 380 1.25 -19.12 -2.76
N THR A 381 1.64 -18.24 -3.67
CA THR A 381 3.03 -18.02 -4.08
C THR A 381 3.32 -16.52 -4.25
N TYR A 382 4.61 -16.16 -4.30
CA TYR A 382 5.03 -14.77 -4.50
C TYR A 382 4.88 -14.33 -5.95
N ASN A 383 4.50 -13.06 -6.12
CA ASN A 383 4.89 -12.27 -7.28
C ASN A 383 6.25 -11.64 -6.96
N TRP A 384 7.31 -12.25 -7.44
CA TRP A 384 8.67 -11.91 -7.02
C TRP A 384 9.01 -10.44 -7.23
N HIS A 385 8.60 -9.86 -8.35
CA HIS A 385 8.87 -8.46 -8.70
C HIS A 385 8.21 -7.49 -7.71
N ASN A 386 6.97 -7.73 -7.30
CA ASN A 386 6.29 -6.88 -6.32
C ASN A 386 6.88 -7.09 -4.91
N TYR A 387 7.07 -8.34 -4.50
CA TYR A 387 7.53 -8.60 -3.14
C TYR A 387 9.00 -8.23 -2.94
N ASN A 388 9.89 -8.48 -3.92
CA ASN A 388 11.31 -8.11 -3.80
C ASN A 388 11.50 -6.60 -3.66
N ALA A 389 10.59 -5.80 -4.22
CA ALA A 389 10.59 -4.35 -4.07
C ALA A 389 10.43 -3.88 -2.62
N LEU A 390 9.64 -4.62 -1.81
CA LEU A 390 9.31 -4.26 -0.43
C LEU A 390 10.16 -5.02 0.60
N ALA A 391 10.61 -6.24 0.26
CA ALA A 391 11.20 -7.17 1.21
C ALA A 391 12.38 -6.59 2.01
N GLY A 392 13.23 -5.79 1.37
CA GLY A 392 14.34 -5.13 2.04
C GLY A 392 13.89 -4.02 3.00
N PHE A 393 12.87 -3.26 2.65
CA PHE A 393 12.28 -2.27 3.56
C PHE A 393 11.62 -2.95 4.75
N LEU A 394 10.85 -4.02 4.54
CA LEU A 394 10.23 -4.80 5.62
C LEU A 394 11.26 -5.37 6.59
N LYS A 395 12.45 -5.72 6.09
CA LYS A 395 13.54 -6.28 6.91
C LYS A 395 14.37 -5.22 7.63
N TYR A 396 14.73 -4.13 6.95
CA TYR A 396 15.75 -3.19 7.41
C TYR A 396 15.21 -1.82 7.84
N MET A 397 13.95 -1.50 7.53
CA MET A 397 13.30 -0.26 7.93
C MET A 397 12.34 -0.54 9.09
N ALA A 398 12.90 -0.73 10.27
CA ALA A 398 12.13 -0.92 11.48
C ALA A 398 11.15 0.25 11.71
N TRP A 399 9.99 -0.05 12.28
CA TRP A 399 9.00 0.97 12.63
C TRP A 399 9.62 2.04 13.53
N ASP A 400 9.16 3.26 13.35
CA ASP A 400 9.65 4.45 14.07
C ASP A 400 11.13 4.78 13.78
N SER A 401 11.70 4.25 12.67
CA SER A 401 12.97 4.72 12.13
C SER A 401 12.91 6.20 11.80
N ARG A 402 14.04 6.90 11.97
CA ARG A 402 14.18 8.33 11.62
C ARG A 402 14.85 8.46 10.26
N ARG A 403 14.17 9.06 9.27
CA ARG A 403 14.81 9.41 7.99
C ARG A 403 15.84 10.53 8.19
N TYR A 404 16.87 10.55 7.37
CA TYR A 404 17.87 11.63 7.27
C TYR A 404 17.98 12.09 5.82
N ASN A 405 18.22 13.38 5.64
CA ASN A 405 18.47 13.93 4.31
C ASN A 405 19.82 13.44 3.78
N VAL A 406 19.89 13.22 2.48
CA VAL A 406 21.11 12.94 1.74
C VAL A 406 21.28 14.07 0.73
N GLN A 407 22.46 14.68 0.72
CA GLN A 407 22.85 15.63 -0.32
C GLN A 407 23.34 14.83 -1.52
N GLU A 408 22.73 15.05 -2.65
CA GLU A 408 23.10 14.47 -3.94
C GLU A 408 23.86 15.52 -4.76
N ASP A 409 24.87 15.13 -5.54
CA ASP A 409 25.53 16.01 -6.49
C ASP A 409 24.57 16.43 -7.62
N GLU A 410 23.65 15.56 -7.99
CA GLU A 410 22.59 15.77 -8.97
C GLU A 410 21.36 14.96 -8.57
N GLU A 411 20.15 15.53 -8.70
CA GLU A 411 18.90 14.81 -8.50
C GLU A 411 18.62 13.92 -9.73
N ARG A 412 18.66 12.60 -9.53
CA ARG A 412 18.47 11.60 -10.59
C ARG A 412 17.14 10.88 -10.41
N HIS A 413 16.50 10.53 -11.50
CA HIS A 413 15.27 9.76 -11.52
C HIS A 413 15.52 8.25 -11.39
N ASP A 414 16.51 7.75 -12.12
CA ASP A 414 16.80 6.31 -12.17
C ASP A 414 17.64 5.80 -10.98
N ASN A 415 18.44 6.67 -10.38
CA ASN A 415 19.39 6.32 -9.33
C ASN A 415 19.03 7.05 -8.03
N ARG A 416 18.27 6.38 -7.16
CA ARG A 416 17.78 6.99 -5.92
C ARG A 416 18.48 6.44 -4.69
N ILE A 417 18.58 7.30 -3.68
CA ILE A 417 19.12 6.97 -2.37
C ILE A 417 18.18 7.49 -1.26
N MET A 418 17.99 6.68 -0.21
CA MET A 418 17.30 7.09 1.02
C MET A 418 18.08 6.58 2.22
N ALA A 419 18.20 7.39 3.28
CA ALA A 419 18.91 7.03 4.50
C ALA A 419 18.01 7.15 5.74
N TRP A 420 18.18 6.23 6.68
CA TRP A 420 17.48 6.29 7.98
C TRP A 420 18.32 5.68 9.09
N LYS A 421 18.00 6.03 10.34
CA LYS A 421 18.47 5.32 11.53
C LYS A 421 17.30 4.57 12.15
N THR A 422 17.53 3.31 12.48
CA THR A 422 16.56 2.50 13.22
C THR A 422 16.37 3.05 14.64
N PRO A 423 15.33 2.64 15.41
CA PRO A 423 15.19 3.02 16.81
C PRO A 423 16.38 2.61 17.68
N GLN A 424 17.16 1.60 17.26
CA GLN A 424 18.39 1.17 17.91
C GLN A 424 19.62 2.00 17.48
N GLY A 425 19.42 3.01 16.62
CA GLY A 425 20.47 3.90 16.14
C GLY A 425 21.31 3.38 14.97
N LYS A 426 21.02 2.18 14.43
CA LYS A 426 21.73 1.64 13.27
C LYS A 426 21.38 2.42 12.01
N LEU A 427 22.41 2.84 11.27
CA LEU A 427 22.26 3.52 9.98
C LEU A 427 22.00 2.51 8.87
N VAL A 428 21.06 2.85 8.00
CA VAL A 428 20.71 2.08 6.80
C VAL A 428 20.56 3.03 5.62
N PHE A 429 21.02 2.58 4.45
CA PHE A 429 20.76 3.20 3.15
C PHE A 429 20.00 2.22 2.27
N ALA A 430 19.00 2.69 1.54
CA ALA A 430 18.45 2.03 0.38
C ALA A 430 18.93 2.74 -0.88
N LEU A 431 19.43 1.99 -1.83
CA LEU A 431 19.94 2.43 -3.12
C LEU A 431 19.16 1.69 -4.21
N THR A 432 18.81 2.40 -5.28
CA THR A 432 18.11 1.81 -6.43
C THR A 432 18.75 2.22 -7.73
N ASN A 433 18.77 1.30 -8.68
CA ASN A 433 19.18 1.56 -10.06
C ASN A 433 18.07 1.08 -11.01
N ARG A 434 17.30 2.03 -11.56
CA ARG A 434 16.18 1.81 -12.49
C ARG A 434 16.59 2.02 -13.95
N SER A 435 17.82 1.65 -14.29
CA SER A 435 18.36 1.79 -15.63
C SER A 435 18.95 0.48 -16.14
N ASP A 436 19.26 0.44 -17.43
CA ASP A 436 19.92 -0.67 -18.12
C ASP A 436 21.45 -0.63 -18.01
N GLN A 437 22.02 0.31 -17.23
CA GLN A 437 23.46 0.48 -17.02
C GLN A 437 23.83 0.30 -15.57
N TRP A 438 25.05 -0.17 -15.31
CA TRP A 438 25.63 -0.12 -13.97
C TRP A 438 25.79 1.32 -13.49
N PHE A 439 25.59 1.54 -12.20
CA PHE A 439 25.77 2.84 -11.56
C PHE A 439 26.53 2.74 -10.25
N GLU A 440 27.51 3.63 -10.03
CA GLU A 440 28.29 3.68 -8.81
C GLU A 440 27.82 4.80 -7.87
N PHE A 441 27.42 4.43 -6.67
CA PHE A 441 27.09 5.35 -5.58
C PHE A 441 28.32 5.58 -4.69
N ASP A 442 28.93 6.76 -4.73
CA ASP A 442 29.96 7.17 -3.79
C ASP A 442 29.33 7.84 -2.58
N VAL A 443 29.19 7.11 -1.47
CA VAL A 443 28.44 7.56 -0.29
C VAL A 443 29.39 7.96 0.83
N THR A 444 29.23 9.20 1.35
CA THR A 444 29.93 9.72 2.53
C THR A 444 28.98 9.74 3.73
N MET A 445 29.43 9.14 4.83
CA MET A 445 28.68 9.03 6.09
C MET A 445 29.19 10.02 7.14
N ASP A 446 28.44 10.14 8.24
CA ASP A 446 28.81 10.84 9.46
C ASP A 446 29.71 9.93 10.33
N GLY A 447 30.97 9.85 9.98
CA GLY A 447 31.97 9.03 10.66
C GLY A 447 32.08 7.58 10.16
N ALA A 448 33.06 6.88 10.69
CA ALA A 448 33.36 5.51 10.33
C ALA A 448 32.31 4.53 10.87
N LYS A 449 31.79 3.67 9.99
CA LYS A 449 30.76 2.67 10.29
C LYS A 449 31.01 1.40 9.50
N ASN A 450 30.75 0.26 10.12
CA ASN A 450 30.86 -1.04 9.45
C ASN A 450 29.54 -1.31 8.71
N MET A 451 29.54 -1.09 7.40
CA MET A 451 28.37 -1.29 6.53
C MET A 451 28.50 -2.59 5.75
N LYS A 452 27.40 -3.33 5.63
CA LYS A 452 27.23 -4.47 4.73
C LYS A 452 26.14 -4.20 3.72
N GLY A 453 26.36 -4.55 2.46
CA GLY A 453 25.42 -4.42 1.37
C GLY A 453 24.65 -5.71 1.08
N PHE A 454 23.35 -5.61 0.86
CA PHE A 454 22.44 -6.71 0.51
C PHE A 454 21.58 -6.34 -0.68
N ARG A 455 21.58 -7.16 -1.74
CA ARG A 455 20.88 -6.91 -2.99
C ARG A 455 19.58 -7.69 -3.11
N TYR A 456 18.63 -7.05 -3.78
CA TYR A 456 17.33 -7.57 -4.17
C TYR A 456 17.17 -7.34 -5.68
N ASP A 457 16.89 -8.40 -6.42
CA ASP A 457 16.70 -8.37 -7.87
C ASP A 457 15.90 -9.59 -8.33
N LYS A 458 15.81 -9.84 -9.65
CA LYS A 458 15.11 -11.02 -10.20
C LYS A 458 15.72 -12.36 -9.77
N LYS A 459 17.01 -12.39 -9.45
CA LYS A 459 17.75 -13.62 -9.10
C LYS A 459 17.61 -13.97 -7.61
N GLY A 460 17.26 -13.01 -6.76
CA GLY A 460 17.14 -13.29 -5.33
C GLY A 460 16.88 -12.10 -4.44
N ARG A 461 16.77 -12.41 -3.18
CA ARG A 461 16.56 -11.45 -2.08
C ARG A 461 17.67 -11.60 -1.07
N ASP A 462 18.10 -10.46 -0.49
CA ASP A 462 19.03 -10.43 0.64
C ASP A 462 20.39 -11.07 0.33
N VAL A 463 20.85 -10.91 -0.91
CA VAL A 463 22.15 -11.45 -1.36
C VAL A 463 23.27 -10.51 -0.93
N GLU A 464 24.19 -10.95 -0.08
CA GLU A 464 25.33 -10.15 0.37
C GLU A 464 26.21 -9.75 -0.82
N VAL A 465 26.47 -8.44 -0.99
CA VAL A 465 27.27 -7.90 -2.10
C VAL A 465 28.59 -7.31 -1.65
N GLY A 466 28.83 -7.17 -0.36
CA GLY A 466 30.11 -6.71 0.17
C GLY A 466 30.01 -5.88 1.45
N SER A 467 31.13 -5.30 1.85
CA SER A 467 31.24 -4.40 3.01
C SER A 467 32.22 -3.26 2.74
N ASN A 468 32.12 -2.17 3.53
CA ASN A 468 33.04 -1.03 3.43
C ASN A 468 34.26 -1.13 4.35
N GLY A 469 34.45 -2.21 5.08
CA GLY A 469 35.59 -2.38 5.99
C GLY A 469 35.64 -1.40 7.17
N GLY A 470 34.51 -0.78 7.52
CA GLY A 470 34.43 0.17 8.64
C GLY A 470 34.91 1.60 8.32
N ALA A 471 34.97 2.00 7.05
CA ALA A 471 35.31 3.35 6.64
C ALA A 471 34.18 4.37 6.83
N ALA A 472 34.49 5.66 6.73
CA ALA A 472 33.48 6.72 6.71
C ALA A 472 32.79 6.90 5.34
N THR A 473 33.22 6.12 4.35
CA THR A 473 32.67 6.12 3.00
C THR A 473 32.45 4.70 2.53
N PHE A 474 31.57 4.52 1.56
CA PHE A 474 31.48 3.29 0.78
C PHE A 474 31.13 3.61 -0.68
N SER A 475 31.57 2.73 -1.57
CA SER A 475 31.15 2.73 -2.97
C SER A 475 30.30 1.50 -3.21
N ALA A 476 29.06 1.71 -3.66
CA ALA A 476 28.14 0.65 -4.06
C ALA A 476 27.96 0.68 -5.58
N LYS A 477 28.30 -0.43 -6.22
CA LYS A 477 28.18 -0.61 -7.68
C LYS A 477 26.94 -1.43 -7.98
N LEU A 478 25.83 -0.73 -8.23
CA LEU A 478 24.56 -1.36 -8.50
C LEU A 478 24.46 -1.79 -9.97
N LYS A 479 24.16 -3.07 -10.17
CA LYS A 479 23.82 -3.55 -11.50
C LYS A 479 22.50 -2.98 -11.98
N PRO A 480 22.19 -3.06 -13.30
CA PRO A 480 20.91 -2.72 -13.85
C PRO A 480 19.75 -3.36 -13.05
N TRP A 481 18.68 -2.61 -12.91
CA TRP A 481 17.39 -3.08 -12.32
C TRP A 481 17.57 -3.76 -10.96
N SER A 482 18.27 -3.10 -10.04
CA SER A 482 18.52 -3.67 -8.71
C SER A 482 18.28 -2.67 -7.59
N ILE A 483 18.06 -3.23 -6.40
CA ILE A 483 17.89 -2.54 -5.14
C ILE A 483 18.97 -3.06 -4.19
N GLU A 484 19.67 -2.19 -3.48
CA GLU A 484 20.60 -2.58 -2.43
C GLU A 484 20.31 -1.87 -1.12
N PHE A 485 20.43 -2.61 -0.03
CA PHE A 485 20.38 -2.08 1.32
C PHE A 485 21.77 -2.18 1.95
N TRP A 486 22.34 -1.05 2.34
CA TRP A 486 23.59 -0.97 3.06
C TRP A 486 23.30 -0.71 4.53
N VAL A 487 23.65 -1.68 5.39
CA VAL A 487 23.16 -1.78 6.77
C VAL A 487 24.36 -1.77 7.73
N GLU A 488 24.34 -0.89 8.74
CA GLU A 488 25.33 -0.86 9.84
C GLU A 488 25.21 -2.15 10.67
N GLN A 489 26.35 -2.81 10.91
CA GLN A 489 26.45 -4.11 11.59
C GLN A 489 26.47 -3.99 13.12
#